data_641f0962da980a26f727c764e5019328
#
_entry.id   641f0962da980a26f727c764e5019328
#
_cell.length_a   1.000
_cell.length_b   1.000
_cell.length_c   1.000
_cell.angle_alpha   90.00
_cell.angle_beta   90.00
_cell.angle_gamma   90.00
#
_symmetry.space_group_name_H-M   'P 1'
#
loop_
_entity.id
_entity.type
_entity.pdbx_description
1 polymer ?
#
loop_
_entity_poly.entity_id
_entity_poly.type
_entity_poly.pdbx_seq_one_letter_code
_entity_poly.pdbx_strand_id
1 'polypeptide(L)'
;MRVRTCLVVLTVLGIVIAGSLAPSLADNGPNHRVRNQRFGVSGGNVNDRTNRFCCSGTLGALVTDGTANYILSNNHVLGRSDQAVAGEDVSQPGLIDTNCNVSTVVADFTAFSPLGSNVDAAIAQLRPGTMDATGAIEDIGVISRAVVAPTVGMSVAKSGRTTGFTTGTISSINTSVNVQYQQRCGGGKKFTVGYTNQIVIGPGSFSAGGDSGSLIVTNNSAHNPVGLLYAGSSSATIANRASEVLTRLSTVIGRSLTFVGSGTASPTILSAPDDGPAPFPRGPRGAMRQLPEQAADRATAVLELYRANLMATPGVIGAGVGATADDETEPAIVIYVDRTAPGRPQFAQSMDGIAVRVILSDPFVAF
;
A
#
# COMPACT_ATOMS: atom_id res chain seq x y z
N MET A 1 51.68 41.48 63.19
CA MET A 1 51.38 41.47 61.80
C MET A 1 50.56 40.17 61.50
N ARG A 2 49.22 40.24 61.41
CA ARG A 2 48.35 39.07 61.17
C ARG A 2 47.82 39.20 59.76
N VAL A 3 48.26 38.27 58.92
CA VAL A 3 47.75 38.13 57.54
C VAL A 3 46.42 37.41 57.59
N ARG A 4 45.34 38.04 57.07
CA ARG A 4 44.03 37.43 56.90
C ARG A 4 43.92 36.88 55.47
N THR A 5 43.90 35.56 55.35
CA THR A 5 43.65 34.85 54.13
C THR A 5 42.19 34.92 53.84
N CYS A 6 41.76 35.53 52.70
CA CYS A 6 40.41 35.58 52.22
C CYS A 6 40.20 34.32 51.37
N LEU A 7 39.27 33.44 51.80
CA LEU A 7 38.83 32.25 51.06
C LEU A 7 37.67 32.66 50.14
N VAL A 8 37.90 32.62 48.83
CA VAL A 8 36.87 32.82 47.82
C VAL A 8 36.21 31.48 47.53
N VAL A 9 34.96 31.33 47.93
CA VAL A 9 34.16 30.15 47.59
C VAL A 9 33.47 30.42 46.24
N LEU A 10 33.92 29.73 45.18
CA LEU A 10 33.24 29.68 43.88
C LEU A 10 32.09 28.65 43.97
N THR A 11 30.88 29.14 44.01
CA THR A 11 29.67 28.31 43.81
C THR A 11 29.46 28.07 42.31
N VAL A 12 29.78 26.85 41.88
CA VAL A 12 29.44 26.38 40.51
C VAL A 12 27.95 25.99 40.52
N LEU A 13 27.13 26.82 39.87
CA LEU A 13 25.70 26.54 39.65
C LEU A 13 25.61 25.51 38.51
N GLY A 14 25.46 24.24 38.84
CA GLY A 14 25.18 23.18 37.84
C GLY A 14 23.79 23.33 37.31
N ILE A 15 23.65 23.75 36.03
CA ILE A 15 22.41 23.67 35.29
C ILE A 15 22.16 22.20 34.92
N VAL A 16 21.29 21.53 35.66
CA VAL A 16 20.78 20.22 35.29
C VAL A 16 19.78 20.46 34.15
N ILE A 17 20.19 20.26 32.90
CA ILE A 17 19.29 20.15 31.76
C ILE A 17 18.60 18.80 31.93
N ALA A 18 17.37 18.80 32.49
CA ALA A 18 16.48 17.65 32.42
C ALA A 18 16.03 17.51 30.97
N GLY A 19 16.82 16.79 30.18
CA GLY A 19 16.38 16.27 28.89
C GLY A 19 15.18 15.36 29.17
N SER A 20 13.98 15.78 28.80
CA SER A 20 12.85 14.88 28.71
C SER A 20 13.21 13.81 27.66
N LEU A 21 13.63 12.64 28.14
CA LEU A 21 13.62 11.43 27.34
C LEU A 21 12.15 11.15 27.01
N ALA A 22 11.71 11.61 25.84
CA ALA A 22 10.50 11.05 25.25
C ALA A 22 10.72 9.53 25.25
N PRO A 23 9.74 8.72 25.74
CA PRO A 23 9.88 7.29 25.64
C PRO A 23 10.15 6.95 24.19
N SER A 24 11.30 6.35 23.88
CA SER A 24 11.53 5.74 22.60
C SER A 24 10.41 4.70 22.44
N LEU A 25 9.52 4.92 21.47
CA LEU A 25 8.56 3.91 21.10
C LEU A 25 9.39 2.66 20.81
N ALA A 26 9.13 1.58 21.54
CA ALA A 26 9.88 0.36 21.38
C ALA A 26 9.84 -0.01 19.89
N ASP A 27 11.00 -0.23 19.31
CA ASP A 27 11.13 -0.82 17.99
C ASP A 27 10.42 -2.18 18.06
N ASN A 28 9.21 -2.25 17.46
CA ASN A 28 8.36 -3.42 17.53
C ASN A 28 8.82 -4.52 16.58
N GLY A 29 10.02 -4.38 16.04
CA GLY A 29 10.60 -5.29 15.07
C GLY A 29 9.89 -5.24 13.71
N PRO A 30 10.30 -6.05 12.74
CA PRO A 30 9.83 -5.97 11.36
C PRO A 30 8.35 -6.36 11.17
N ASN A 31 7.69 -6.89 12.18
CA ASN A 31 6.34 -7.48 12.03
C ASN A 31 5.19 -6.60 12.51
N HIS A 32 5.40 -5.44 13.04
CA HIS A 32 4.39 -4.43 13.45
C HIS A 32 3.09 -5.00 14.05
N ARG A 33 3.21 -6.03 14.89
CA ARG A 33 2.08 -6.83 15.42
C ARG A 33 1.61 -6.43 16.80
N VAL A 34 2.25 -5.45 17.42
CA VAL A 34 1.93 -5.00 18.77
C VAL A 34 1.19 -3.66 18.74
N ARG A 35 0.66 -3.25 19.90
CA ARG A 35 0.00 -1.94 20.02
C ARG A 35 0.96 -0.81 19.68
N ASN A 36 0.58 0.02 18.71
CA ASN A 36 1.30 1.20 18.25
C ASN A 36 0.27 2.29 17.92
N GLN A 37 0.65 3.56 18.01
CA GLN A 37 -0.25 4.66 17.63
C GLN A 37 -0.11 5.06 16.15
N ARG A 38 0.94 4.63 15.47
CA ARG A 38 1.16 4.92 14.04
C ARG A 38 0.39 3.96 13.14
N PHE A 39 0.29 4.32 11.88
CA PHE A 39 -0.26 3.48 10.81
C PHE A 39 0.81 2.54 10.23
N GLY A 40 0.46 1.69 9.28
CA GLY A 40 1.38 0.65 8.77
C GLY A 40 1.54 -0.55 9.73
N VAL A 41 0.59 -0.76 10.61
CA VAL A 41 0.63 -1.75 11.70
C VAL A 41 -0.61 -2.63 11.70
N SER A 42 -0.55 -3.75 12.44
CA SER A 42 -1.63 -4.71 12.60
C SER A 42 -2.93 -4.06 13.07
N GLY A 43 -4.04 -4.46 12.46
CA GLY A 43 -5.40 -4.10 12.88
C GLY A 43 -6.46 -4.74 11.99
N GLY A 44 -7.71 -4.59 12.38
CA GLY A 44 -8.82 -5.16 11.61
C GLY A 44 -10.14 -5.11 12.37
N ASN A 45 -11.20 -5.54 11.68
CA ASN A 45 -12.53 -5.63 12.21
C ASN A 45 -12.62 -6.73 13.28
N VAL A 46 -13.17 -6.43 14.46
CA VAL A 46 -13.27 -7.39 15.59
C VAL A 46 -14.22 -8.54 15.31
N ASN A 47 -15.07 -8.44 14.30
CA ASN A 47 -16.00 -9.47 13.89
C ASN A 47 -15.44 -10.37 12.78
N ASP A 48 -14.22 -10.11 12.28
CA ASP A 48 -13.59 -10.96 11.27
C ASP A 48 -12.99 -12.21 11.87
N ARG A 49 -13.87 -13.06 12.36
CA ARG A 49 -13.53 -14.31 13.04
C ARG A 49 -14.59 -15.39 12.85
N THR A 50 -14.15 -16.61 13.00
CA THR A 50 -14.99 -17.81 13.08
C THR A 50 -14.68 -18.53 14.39
N ASN A 51 -15.32 -19.65 14.68
CA ASN A 51 -14.99 -20.45 15.88
C ASN A 51 -13.56 -20.99 15.91
N ARG A 52 -12.83 -20.97 14.78
CA ARG A 52 -11.48 -21.56 14.64
C ARG A 52 -10.42 -20.59 14.17
N PHE A 53 -10.81 -19.48 13.53
CA PHE A 53 -9.90 -18.56 12.86
C PHE A 53 -10.29 -17.13 13.15
N CYS A 54 -9.31 -16.27 13.21
CA CYS A 54 -9.46 -14.83 13.19
C CYS A 54 -8.50 -14.23 12.18
N CYS A 55 -8.93 -13.16 11.50
CA CYS A 55 -8.18 -12.49 10.47
C CYS A 55 -7.91 -11.03 10.85
N SER A 56 -6.89 -10.48 10.26
CA SER A 56 -6.52 -9.08 10.37
C SER A 56 -5.57 -8.73 9.24
N GLY A 57 -5.40 -7.47 9.00
CA GLY A 57 -4.46 -6.93 8.03
C GLY A 57 -3.69 -5.76 8.62
N THR A 58 -3.52 -4.73 7.81
CA THR A 58 -2.77 -3.52 8.14
C THR A 58 -3.70 -2.30 8.16
N LEU A 59 -3.61 -1.48 9.21
CA LEU A 59 -4.18 -0.13 9.24
C LEU A 59 -3.25 0.80 8.45
N GLY A 60 -3.62 1.10 7.19
CA GLY A 60 -2.66 1.63 6.21
C GLY A 60 -2.30 3.10 6.39
N ALA A 61 -3.31 3.96 6.50
CA ALA A 61 -3.12 5.41 6.54
C ALA A 61 -4.29 6.13 7.21
N LEU A 62 -4.11 7.41 7.45
CA LEU A 62 -5.17 8.32 7.90
C LEU A 62 -5.67 9.15 6.72
N VAL A 63 -6.99 9.20 6.54
CA VAL A 63 -7.68 10.08 5.58
C VAL A 63 -8.71 10.94 6.30
N THR A 64 -9.10 12.06 5.71
CA THR A 64 -10.06 12.99 6.29
C THR A 64 -11.03 13.52 5.24
N ASP A 65 -12.27 13.80 5.66
CA ASP A 65 -13.28 14.56 4.90
C ASP A 65 -13.33 16.05 5.27
N GLY A 66 -12.38 16.49 6.12
CA GLY A 66 -12.32 17.84 6.68
C GLY A 66 -13.10 18.01 7.99
N THR A 67 -13.97 17.07 8.35
CA THR A 67 -14.74 17.08 9.61
C THR A 67 -14.41 15.91 10.52
N ALA A 68 -14.10 14.75 9.95
CA ALA A 68 -13.72 13.54 10.64
C ALA A 68 -12.47 12.92 10.02
N ASN A 69 -11.76 12.14 10.82
CA ASN A 69 -10.61 11.36 10.39
C ASN A 69 -11.00 9.89 10.34
N TYR A 70 -10.46 9.18 9.35
CA TYR A 70 -10.76 7.77 9.11
C TYR A 70 -9.47 6.97 8.90
N ILE A 71 -9.40 5.79 9.47
CA ILE A 71 -8.41 4.77 9.13
C ILE A 71 -8.76 4.24 7.74
N LEU A 72 -7.80 4.23 6.83
CA LEU A 72 -7.89 3.60 5.52
C LEU A 72 -7.25 2.21 5.55
N SER A 73 -7.94 1.21 5.03
CA SER A 73 -7.45 -0.15 4.78
C SER A 73 -8.28 -0.80 3.66
N ASN A 74 -8.19 -2.12 3.51
CA ASN A 74 -8.98 -2.85 2.51
C ASN A 74 -10.40 -3.20 3.00
N ASN A 75 -11.29 -3.44 2.04
CA ASN A 75 -12.60 -3.99 2.31
C ASN A 75 -12.49 -5.39 2.93
N HIS A 76 -11.66 -6.27 2.38
CA HIS A 76 -11.50 -7.60 2.98
C HIS A 76 -10.88 -7.58 4.39
N VAL A 77 -10.26 -6.46 4.84
CA VAL A 77 -9.71 -6.27 6.20
C VAL A 77 -10.73 -5.62 7.14
N LEU A 78 -11.27 -4.43 6.79
CA LEU A 78 -12.20 -3.69 7.63
C LEU A 78 -13.67 -4.04 7.33
N GLY A 79 -13.98 -4.27 6.04
CA GLY A 79 -15.33 -4.56 5.57
C GLY A 79 -15.67 -6.05 5.56
N ARG A 80 -14.74 -6.92 5.97
CA ARG A 80 -14.95 -8.38 6.01
C ARG A 80 -15.46 -8.95 4.70
N SER A 81 -14.89 -8.50 3.57
CA SER A 81 -15.35 -8.89 2.22
C SER A 81 -16.84 -8.66 2.02
N ASP A 82 -17.28 -7.41 2.11
CA ASP A 82 -18.66 -6.92 1.96
C ASP A 82 -19.64 -7.31 3.09
N GLN A 83 -19.17 -7.81 4.24
CA GLN A 83 -20.05 -8.31 5.30
C GLN A 83 -20.16 -7.36 6.50
N ALA A 84 -19.29 -6.34 6.62
CA ALA A 84 -19.30 -5.45 7.77
C ALA A 84 -20.50 -4.49 7.74
N VAL A 85 -21.00 -4.18 8.93
CA VAL A 85 -22.06 -3.20 9.16
C VAL A 85 -21.46 -1.96 9.81
N ALA A 86 -21.91 -0.77 9.41
CA ALA A 86 -21.44 0.49 10.01
C ALA A 86 -21.57 0.49 11.53
N GLY A 87 -20.52 0.95 12.20
CA GLY A 87 -20.41 0.95 13.67
C GLY A 87 -19.73 -0.30 14.25
N GLU A 88 -19.33 -1.30 13.43
CA GLU A 88 -18.52 -2.42 13.95
C GLU A 88 -17.15 -1.91 14.44
N ASP A 89 -16.69 -2.46 15.55
CA ASP A 89 -15.40 -2.10 16.16
C ASP A 89 -14.21 -2.51 15.30
N VAL A 90 -13.21 -1.63 15.20
CA VAL A 90 -11.89 -1.92 14.62
C VAL A 90 -10.85 -1.89 15.73
N SER A 91 -10.09 -2.95 15.90
CA SER A 91 -9.06 -3.06 16.95
C SER A 91 -7.64 -2.96 16.42
N GLN A 92 -6.75 -2.49 17.28
CA GLN A 92 -5.31 -2.47 17.11
C GLN A 92 -4.59 -2.94 18.39
N PRO A 93 -3.75 -3.99 18.35
CA PRO A 93 -3.51 -4.89 17.24
C PRO A 93 -4.75 -5.62 16.76
N GLY A 94 -4.66 -6.19 15.55
CA GLY A 94 -5.73 -7.04 15.00
C GLY A 94 -5.83 -8.40 15.70
N LEU A 95 -6.97 -9.05 15.55
CA LEU A 95 -7.33 -10.29 16.24
C LEU A 95 -6.28 -11.40 16.12
N ILE A 96 -5.66 -11.55 14.95
CA ILE A 96 -4.68 -12.62 14.72
C ILE A 96 -3.41 -12.46 15.59
N ASP A 97 -3.12 -11.26 16.04
CA ASP A 97 -1.95 -10.96 16.88
C ASP A 97 -2.26 -10.93 18.38
N THR A 98 -3.52 -11.19 18.74
CA THR A 98 -4.02 -11.19 20.11
C THR A 98 -4.73 -12.50 20.48
N ASN A 99 -4.42 -13.59 19.76
CA ASN A 99 -5.07 -14.90 19.94
C ASN A 99 -6.61 -14.81 19.83
N CYS A 100 -7.10 -14.10 18.83
CA CYS A 100 -8.52 -13.84 18.57
C CYS A 100 -9.26 -13.05 19.67
N ASN A 101 -8.55 -12.41 20.60
CA ASN A 101 -9.13 -11.53 21.59
C ASN A 101 -9.15 -10.07 21.08
N VAL A 102 -10.21 -9.35 21.36
CA VAL A 102 -10.28 -7.93 21.07
C VAL A 102 -9.31 -7.19 21.98
N SER A 103 -8.42 -6.40 21.37
CA SER A 103 -7.49 -5.51 22.08
C SER A 103 -8.08 -4.10 22.20
N THR A 104 -7.27 -3.06 21.90
CA THR A 104 -7.74 -1.68 21.95
C THR A 104 -8.61 -1.36 20.73
N VAL A 105 -9.86 -1.00 20.93
CA VAL A 105 -10.71 -0.49 19.85
C VAL A 105 -10.28 0.92 19.50
N VAL A 106 -9.94 1.14 18.22
CA VAL A 106 -9.36 2.40 17.75
C VAL A 106 -10.26 3.16 16.79
N ALA A 107 -11.23 2.49 16.17
CA ALA A 107 -12.13 3.11 15.20
C ALA A 107 -13.45 2.35 15.11
N ASP A 108 -14.44 3.01 14.50
CA ASP A 108 -15.75 2.46 14.16
C ASP A 108 -15.83 2.31 12.64
N PHE A 109 -16.08 1.09 12.16
CA PHE A 109 -16.23 0.83 10.73
C PHE A 109 -17.29 1.75 10.13
N THR A 110 -16.96 2.39 8.99
CA THR A 110 -17.84 3.40 8.38
C THR A 110 -18.41 2.91 7.06
N ALA A 111 -17.53 2.56 6.11
CA ALA A 111 -17.95 2.19 4.76
C ALA A 111 -16.86 1.43 4.02
N PHE A 112 -17.25 0.71 2.99
CA PHE A 112 -16.35 0.04 2.04
C PHE A 112 -16.75 0.31 0.59
N SER A 113 -15.79 0.16 -0.32
CA SER A 113 -16.04 -0.04 -1.73
C SER A 113 -16.39 -1.51 -1.94
N PRO A 114 -17.57 -1.88 -2.47
CA PRO A 114 -17.93 -3.29 -2.67
C PRO A 114 -16.91 -4.01 -3.55
N LEU A 115 -16.60 -5.27 -3.21
CA LEU A 115 -15.77 -6.12 -4.08
C LEU A 115 -16.42 -6.24 -5.47
N GLY A 116 -15.60 -6.17 -6.52
CA GLY A 116 -16.10 -6.09 -7.90
C GLY A 116 -16.36 -4.67 -8.41
N SER A 117 -16.22 -3.65 -7.57
CA SER A 117 -16.29 -2.24 -8.00
C SER A 117 -14.91 -1.65 -8.37
N ASN A 118 -13.96 -2.48 -8.71
CA ASN A 118 -12.59 -2.18 -9.14
C ASN A 118 -11.65 -1.66 -8.04
N VAL A 119 -12.09 -1.53 -6.79
CA VAL A 119 -11.28 -1.07 -5.65
C VAL A 119 -11.60 -1.91 -4.42
N ASP A 120 -10.59 -2.51 -3.80
CA ASP A 120 -10.69 -3.18 -2.52
C ASP A 120 -10.22 -2.22 -1.42
N ALA A 121 -11.13 -1.42 -0.90
CA ALA A 121 -10.84 -0.42 0.12
C ALA A 121 -12.02 -0.19 1.07
N ALA A 122 -11.69 0.21 2.29
CA ALA A 122 -12.64 0.56 3.34
C ALA A 122 -12.09 1.63 4.27
N ILE A 123 -12.98 2.30 4.97
CA ILE A 123 -12.65 3.28 6.01
C ILE A 123 -13.41 3.01 7.29
N ALA A 124 -12.76 3.36 8.41
CA ALA A 124 -13.34 3.33 9.74
C ALA A 124 -13.06 4.66 10.45
N GLN A 125 -14.08 5.28 11.04
CA GLN A 125 -13.94 6.56 11.73
C GLN A 125 -13.07 6.41 12.96
N LEU A 126 -11.97 7.16 13.00
CA LEU A 126 -10.98 7.11 14.06
C LEU A 126 -11.61 7.61 15.37
N ARG A 127 -11.46 6.84 16.46
CA ARG A 127 -11.80 7.29 17.81
C ARG A 127 -10.74 8.28 18.32
N PRO A 128 -11.14 9.42 18.90
CA PRO A 128 -10.19 10.44 19.35
C PRO A 128 -9.12 9.90 20.30
N GLY A 129 -7.85 10.27 20.07
CA GLY A 129 -6.73 9.93 20.95
C GLY A 129 -6.24 8.48 20.89
N THR A 130 -6.79 7.65 19.99
CA THR A 130 -6.40 6.24 19.90
C THR A 130 -5.23 5.99 18.97
N MET A 131 -5.05 6.79 17.94
CA MET A 131 -3.95 6.72 16.97
C MET A 131 -3.33 8.10 16.75
N ASP A 132 -2.18 8.16 16.10
CA ASP A 132 -1.46 9.39 15.77
C ASP A 132 -2.28 10.26 14.80
N ALA A 133 -2.69 11.44 15.26
CA ALA A 133 -3.49 12.38 14.49
C ALA A 133 -2.71 13.02 13.32
N THR A 134 -1.38 12.92 13.28
CA THR A 134 -0.56 13.36 12.13
C THR A 134 -0.61 12.40 10.95
N GLY A 135 -1.15 11.19 11.16
CA GLY A 135 -1.19 10.13 10.16
C GLY A 135 0.16 9.48 9.89
N ALA A 136 1.13 9.61 10.82
CA ALA A 136 2.45 9.01 10.63
C ALA A 136 2.37 7.48 10.51
N ILE A 137 3.05 6.96 9.47
CA ILE A 137 3.18 5.53 9.21
C ILE A 137 4.51 5.05 9.82
N GLU A 138 4.49 3.87 10.45
CA GLU A 138 5.67 3.28 11.07
C GLU A 138 6.79 3.11 10.03
N ASP A 139 8.03 3.42 10.40
CA ASP A 139 9.24 3.44 9.57
C ASP A 139 9.23 4.40 8.36
N ILE A 140 8.11 5.04 8.05
CA ILE A 140 7.97 6.01 6.95
C ILE A 140 7.84 7.43 7.48
N GLY A 141 7.08 7.63 8.56
CA GLY A 141 6.76 8.94 9.10
C GLY A 141 5.52 9.57 8.46
N VAL A 142 5.47 10.91 8.50
CA VAL A 142 4.35 11.68 7.94
C VAL A 142 4.46 11.71 6.41
N ILE A 143 3.38 11.27 5.75
CA ILE A 143 3.30 11.21 4.28
C ILE A 143 2.92 12.57 3.67
N SER A 144 3.11 12.72 2.37
CA SER A 144 2.55 13.85 1.61
C SER A 144 1.03 13.68 1.44
N ARG A 145 0.31 14.81 1.37
CA ARG A 145 -1.11 14.81 0.97
C ARG A 145 -1.30 14.69 -0.53
N ALA A 146 -0.26 14.97 -1.31
CA ALA A 146 -0.30 14.93 -2.78
C ALA A 146 -0.12 13.49 -3.28
N VAL A 147 -1.14 12.98 -3.98
CA VAL A 147 -1.11 11.68 -4.64
C VAL A 147 -0.32 11.75 -5.93
N VAL A 148 0.51 10.75 -6.20
CA VAL A 148 1.31 10.64 -7.41
C VAL A 148 0.82 9.46 -8.26
N ALA A 149 0.77 9.67 -9.59
CA ALA A 149 0.45 8.62 -10.54
C ALA A 149 1.56 7.56 -10.57
N PRO A 150 1.21 6.24 -10.58
CA PRO A 150 2.21 5.18 -10.70
C PRO A 150 2.83 5.16 -12.10
N THR A 151 4.15 5.01 -12.16
CA THR A 151 4.90 4.79 -13.41
C THR A 151 5.75 3.52 -13.31
N VAL A 152 5.94 2.81 -14.42
CA VAL A 152 6.82 1.63 -14.46
C VAL A 152 8.24 2.05 -14.14
N GLY A 153 8.94 1.31 -13.28
CA GLY A 153 10.27 1.66 -12.79
C GLY A 153 10.28 2.58 -11.55
N MET A 154 9.12 3.09 -11.10
CA MET A 154 9.04 3.90 -9.88
C MET A 154 9.45 3.09 -8.65
N SER A 155 10.40 3.60 -7.88
CA SER A 155 10.76 3.04 -6.57
C SER A 155 9.70 3.41 -5.54
N VAL A 156 9.19 2.42 -4.83
CA VAL A 156 8.12 2.57 -3.84
C VAL A 156 8.50 1.89 -2.53
N ALA A 157 7.85 2.31 -1.45
CA ALA A 157 7.99 1.74 -0.12
C ALA A 157 6.62 1.52 0.51
N LYS A 158 6.54 0.61 1.47
CA LYS A 158 5.38 0.43 2.34
C LYS A 158 5.81 -0.02 3.72
N SER A 159 4.95 0.18 4.70
CA SER A 159 5.03 -0.44 6.02
C SER A 159 3.77 -1.23 6.28
N GLY A 160 3.88 -2.45 6.78
CA GLY A 160 2.75 -3.35 6.97
C GLY A 160 2.95 -4.36 8.09
N ARG A 161 1.85 -4.99 8.51
CA ARG A 161 1.79 -5.91 9.64
C ARG A 161 2.83 -7.02 9.59
N THR A 162 3.03 -7.63 8.42
CA THR A 162 3.75 -8.91 8.32
C THR A 162 5.21 -8.73 7.94
N THR A 163 5.51 -7.90 6.94
CA THR A 163 6.87 -7.72 6.46
C THR A 163 7.51 -6.41 6.92
N GLY A 164 6.78 -5.58 7.68
CA GLY A 164 7.28 -4.29 8.15
C GLY A 164 7.56 -3.34 6.99
N PHE A 165 8.63 -2.55 7.12
CA PHE A 165 9.10 -1.67 6.06
C PHE A 165 9.78 -2.49 4.96
N THR A 166 9.32 -2.29 3.73
CA THR A 166 9.93 -2.89 2.54
C THR A 166 9.94 -1.89 1.40
N THR A 167 10.88 -2.08 0.48
CA THR A 167 10.99 -1.31 -0.76
C THR A 167 10.82 -2.20 -1.97
N GLY A 168 10.30 -1.64 -3.05
CA GLY A 168 10.08 -2.35 -4.30
C GLY A 168 10.06 -1.42 -5.50
N THR A 169 9.73 -1.97 -6.65
CA THR A 169 9.63 -1.24 -7.90
C THR A 169 8.34 -1.60 -8.62
N ILE A 170 7.66 -0.61 -9.18
CA ILE A 170 6.49 -0.84 -10.02
C ILE A 170 6.93 -1.54 -11.30
N SER A 171 6.48 -2.75 -11.50
CA SER A 171 6.82 -3.60 -12.65
C SER A 171 5.80 -3.53 -13.78
N SER A 172 4.52 -3.25 -13.47
CA SER A 172 3.51 -2.93 -14.48
C SER A 172 2.39 -2.05 -13.92
N ILE A 173 1.76 -1.33 -14.84
CA ILE A 173 0.61 -0.44 -14.59
C ILE A 173 -0.53 -0.78 -15.57
N ASN A 174 -1.69 -0.15 -15.40
CA ASN A 174 -2.88 -0.39 -16.21
C ASN A 174 -3.21 -1.89 -16.32
N THR A 175 -2.86 -2.65 -15.26
CA THR A 175 -2.92 -4.10 -15.26
C THR A 175 -4.33 -4.59 -14.93
N SER A 176 -4.89 -5.45 -15.77
CA SER A 176 -6.05 -6.27 -15.38
C SER A 176 -5.56 -7.51 -14.66
N VAL A 177 -6.21 -7.87 -13.56
CA VAL A 177 -5.89 -9.06 -12.76
C VAL A 177 -7.13 -9.78 -12.28
N ASN A 178 -7.04 -11.09 -12.13
CA ASN A 178 -8.02 -11.91 -11.44
C ASN A 178 -7.47 -12.27 -10.06
N VAL A 179 -8.18 -11.88 -8.99
CA VAL A 179 -7.78 -12.09 -7.59
C VAL A 179 -8.75 -13.03 -6.90
N GLN A 180 -8.22 -14.03 -6.21
CA GLN A 180 -8.99 -14.98 -5.43
C GLN A 180 -9.21 -14.46 -4.01
N TYR A 181 -10.46 -14.55 -3.55
CA TYR A 181 -10.90 -14.22 -2.19
C TYR A 181 -11.47 -15.44 -1.49
N GLN A 182 -11.52 -15.38 -0.17
CA GLN A 182 -12.31 -16.29 0.66
C GLN A 182 -13.52 -15.54 1.24
N GLN A 183 -14.67 -16.18 1.26
CA GLN A 183 -15.91 -15.57 1.75
C GLN A 183 -15.85 -15.24 3.25
N ARG A 184 -15.06 -15.97 4.04
CA ARG A 184 -14.94 -15.80 5.49
C ARG A 184 -13.50 -16.01 5.92
N CYS A 185 -13.13 -15.43 7.03
CA CYS A 185 -11.84 -15.67 7.66
C CYS A 185 -11.56 -17.17 7.82
N GLY A 186 -10.45 -17.63 7.24
CA GLY A 186 -9.99 -19.01 7.30
C GLY A 186 -10.91 -20.06 6.66
N GLY A 187 -11.91 -19.66 5.83
CA GLY A 187 -12.82 -20.62 5.22
C GLY A 187 -13.91 -20.04 4.33
N GLY A 188 -14.91 -20.85 4.04
CA GLY A 188 -16.00 -20.51 3.13
C GLY A 188 -15.64 -20.76 1.66
N LYS A 189 -16.55 -20.35 0.76
CA LYS A 189 -16.35 -20.49 -0.70
C LYS A 189 -15.26 -19.56 -1.17
N LYS A 190 -14.33 -20.05 -1.98
CA LYS A 190 -13.41 -19.21 -2.75
C LYS A 190 -14.17 -18.63 -3.96
N PHE A 191 -13.89 -17.38 -4.26
CA PHE A 191 -14.42 -16.69 -5.43
C PHE A 191 -13.38 -15.78 -6.05
N THR A 192 -13.51 -15.46 -7.33
CA THR A 192 -12.55 -14.64 -8.05
C THR A 192 -13.21 -13.31 -8.43
N VAL A 193 -12.48 -12.23 -8.25
CA VAL A 193 -12.87 -10.88 -8.65
C VAL A 193 -11.87 -10.36 -9.67
N GLY A 194 -12.38 -9.83 -10.79
CA GLY A 194 -11.57 -9.14 -11.79
C GLY A 194 -11.41 -7.67 -11.44
N TYR A 195 -10.18 -7.16 -11.60
CA TYR A 195 -9.83 -5.76 -11.44
C TYR A 195 -9.13 -5.26 -12.69
N THR A 196 -9.28 -3.98 -13.01
CA THR A 196 -8.58 -3.28 -14.10
C THR A 196 -7.79 -2.10 -13.54
N ASN A 197 -6.83 -1.60 -14.31
CA ASN A 197 -6.04 -0.41 -13.95
C ASN A 197 -5.23 -0.56 -12.66
N GLN A 198 -4.80 -1.77 -12.32
CA GLN A 198 -4.04 -2.05 -11.11
C GLN A 198 -2.55 -1.81 -11.29
N ILE A 199 -1.85 -1.69 -10.15
CA ILE A 199 -0.39 -1.59 -10.04
C ILE A 199 0.15 -2.95 -9.66
N VAL A 200 1.23 -3.39 -10.31
CA VAL A 200 1.99 -4.58 -9.92
C VAL A 200 3.38 -4.17 -9.48
N ILE A 201 3.81 -4.66 -8.32
CA ILE A 201 5.09 -4.32 -7.70
C ILE A 201 5.90 -5.58 -7.48
N GLY A 202 7.18 -5.53 -7.80
CA GLY A 202 8.18 -6.54 -7.50
C GLY A 202 9.27 -6.01 -6.56
N PRO A 203 10.07 -6.90 -5.97
CA PRO A 203 10.00 -8.37 -6.02
C PRO A 203 8.87 -8.95 -5.14
N GLY A 204 8.62 -10.27 -5.23
CA GLY A 204 7.63 -10.96 -4.41
C GLY A 204 7.82 -10.83 -2.90
N SER A 205 9.04 -10.54 -2.44
CA SER A 205 9.35 -10.25 -1.03
C SER A 205 8.87 -8.88 -0.55
N PHE A 206 8.30 -8.05 -1.43
CA PHE A 206 7.77 -6.73 -1.07
C PHE A 206 6.60 -6.84 -0.08
N SER A 207 5.78 -7.88 -0.18
CA SER A 207 4.65 -8.10 0.73
C SER A 207 4.38 -9.57 1.01
N ALA A 208 3.59 -9.83 2.04
CA ALA A 208 3.09 -11.15 2.42
C ALA A 208 1.69 -11.04 3.01
N GLY A 209 1.04 -12.18 3.24
CA GLY A 209 -0.28 -12.24 3.86
C GLY A 209 -0.33 -11.47 5.19
N GLY A 210 -1.31 -10.57 5.32
CA GLY A 210 -1.48 -9.64 6.43
C GLY A 210 -0.92 -8.23 6.18
N ASP A 211 -0.19 -7.98 5.08
CA ASP A 211 0.20 -6.63 4.66
C ASP A 211 -0.92 -5.90 3.88
N SER A 212 -2.03 -6.59 3.59
CA SER A 212 -3.24 -5.97 3.04
C SER A 212 -3.66 -4.74 3.80
N GLY A 213 -3.94 -3.66 3.08
CA GLY A 213 -4.25 -2.35 3.65
C GLY A 213 -3.04 -1.43 3.79
N SER A 214 -1.82 -1.90 3.61
CA SER A 214 -0.63 -1.04 3.61
C SER A 214 -0.72 0.04 2.53
N LEU A 215 -0.46 1.29 2.91
CA LEU A 215 -0.28 2.36 1.93
C LEU A 215 1.09 2.23 1.28
N ILE A 216 1.11 2.25 -0.04
CA ILE A 216 2.33 2.30 -0.85
C ILE A 216 2.61 3.76 -1.18
N VAL A 217 3.83 4.19 -0.90
CA VAL A 217 4.30 5.56 -1.13
C VAL A 217 5.54 5.58 -2.01
N THR A 218 5.87 6.73 -2.60
CA THR A 218 7.15 6.92 -3.27
C THR A 218 8.30 6.71 -2.29
N ASN A 219 9.33 5.98 -2.71
CA ASN A 219 10.54 5.74 -1.91
C ASN A 219 11.51 6.93 -2.00
N ASN A 220 11.05 8.09 -1.54
CA ASN A 220 11.82 9.33 -1.44
C ASN A 220 11.36 10.13 -0.21
N SER A 221 11.97 11.28 0.07
CA SER A 221 11.66 12.09 1.25
C SER A 221 10.26 12.69 1.29
N ALA A 222 9.54 12.72 0.15
CA ALA A 222 8.18 13.25 0.09
C ALA A 222 7.13 12.23 0.50
N HIS A 223 7.41 10.91 0.35
CA HIS A 223 6.48 9.82 0.68
C HIS A 223 5.07 10.05 0.12
N ASN A 224 4.98 10.36 -1.19
CA ASN A 224 3.69 10.58 -1.85
C ASN A 224 2.89 9.29 -1.94
N PRO A 225 1.59 9.27 -1.60
CA PRO A 225 0.72 8.11 -1.79
C PRO A 225 0.64 7.70 -3.27
N VAL A 226 0.85 6.41 -3.55
CA VAL A 226 0.82 5.82 -4.89
C VAL A 226 -0.27 4.77 -5.00
N GLY A 227 -0.41 3.88 -4.00
CA GLY A 227 -1.37 2.78 -4.05
C GLY A 227 -1.75 2.22 -2.69
N LEU A 228 -2.79 1.39 -2.67
CA LEU A 228 -3.24 0.62 -1.51
C LEU A 228 -3.09 -0.88 -1.83
N LEU A 229 -2.23 -1.56 -1.08
CA LEU A 229 -1.93 -2.98 -1.24
C LEU A 229 -3.13 -3.83 -0.83
N TYR A 230 -3.52 -4.82 -1.66
CA TYR A 230 -4.65 -5.71 -1.30
C TYR A 230 -4.45 -7.18 -1.66
N ALA A 231 -3.54 -7.50 -2.58
CA ALA A 231 -3.34 -8.87 -3.05
C ALA A 231 -1.90 -9.11 -3.49
N GLY A 232 -1.57 -10.36 -3.73
CA GLY A 232 -0.29 -10.72 -4.31
C GLY A 232 -0.13 -12.22 -4.55
N SER A 233 1.09 -12.58 -4.89
CA SER A 233 1.56 -13.95 -5.08
C SER A 233 2.99 -14.07 -4.55
N SER A 234 3.62 -15.23 -4.72
CA SER A 234 5.05 -15.40 -4.39
C SER A 234 5.99 -14.52 -5.22
N SER A 235 5.52 -13.96 -6.33
CA SER A 235 6.36 -13.20 -7.29
C SER A 235 6.02 -11.72 -7.39
N ALA A 236 4.83 -11.30 -6.99
CA ALA A 236 4.36 -9.93 -7.18
C ALA A 236 3.32 -9.51 -6.15
N THR A 237 3.24 -8.21 -5.92
CA THR A 237 2.23 -7.52 -5.11
C THR A 237 1.30 -6.73 -6.01
N ILE A 238 0.00 -6.75 -5.70
CA ILE A 238 -1.04 -6.01 -6.42
C ILE A 238 -1.59 -4.90 -5.53
N ALA A 239 -1.76 -3.71 -6.12
CA ALA A 239 -2.30 -2.55 -5.41
C ALA A 239 -3.31 -1.77 -6.27
N ASN A 240 -4.35 -1.25 -5.62
CA ASN A 240 -5.23 -0.24 -6.19
C ASN A 240 -4.49 1.10 -6.26
N ARG A 241 -4.74 1.93 -7.26
CA ARG A 241 -4.21 3.30 -7.32
C ARG A 241 -4.78 4.15 -6.18
N ALA A 242 -3.94 4.90 -5.48
CA ALA A 242 -4.38 5.73 -4.35
C ALA A 242 -5.44 6.77 -4.75
N SER A 243 -5.34 7.34 -5.95
CA SER A 243 -6.35 8.27 -6.49
C SER A 243 -7.72 7.60 -6.70
N GLU A 244 -7.76 6.36 -7.21
CA GLU A 244 -9.01 5.62 -7.39
C GLU A 244 -9.63 5.21 -6.06
N VAL A 245 -8.79 4.84 -5.08
CA VAL A 245 -9.22 4.54 -3.70
C VAL A 245 -9.94 5.75 -3.10
N LEU A 246 -9.32 6.93 -3.12
CA LEU A 246 -9.94 8.16 -2.60
C LEU A 246 -11.21 8.51 -3.35
N THR A 247 -11.20 8.47 -4.68
CA THR A 247 -12.38 8.78 -5.52
C THR A 247 -13.53 7.85 -5.20
N ARG A 248 -13.25 6.54 -5.14
CA ARG A 248 -14.29 5.54 -4.90
C ARG A 248 -14.91 5.68 -3.51
N LEU A 249 -14.07 5.79 -2.46
CA LEU A 249 -14.55 5.96 -1.09
C LEU A 249 -15.26 7.30 -0.89
N SER A 250 -14.79 8.39 -1.52
CA SER A 250 -15.48 9.68 -1.53
C SER A 250 -16.88 9.58 -2.10
N THR A 251 -17.04 8.83 -3.21
CA THR A 251 -18.35 8.55 -3.80
C THR A 251 -19.26 7.77 -2.86
N VAL A 252 -18.71 6.75 -2.19
CA VAL A 252 -19.47 5.90 -1.26
C VAL A 252 -20.02 6.70 -0.08
N ILE A 253 -19.21 7.61 0.51
CA ILE A 253 -19.66 8.40 1.68
C ILE A 253 -20.30 9.75 1.33
N GLY A 254 -20.29 10.14 0.03
CA GLY A 254 -20.82 11.41 -0.45
C GLY A 254 -20.00 12.64 0.00
N ARG A 255 -18.73 12.48 0.34
CA ARG A 255 -17.81 13.54 0.81
C ARG A 255 -16.42 13.32 0.26
N SER A 256 -15.70 14.41 -0.08
CA SER A 256 -14.33 14.33 -0.58
C SER A 256 -13.36 13.87 0.52
N LEU A 257 -12.62 12.81 0.24
CA LEU A 257 -11.55 12.32 1.11
C LEU A 257 -10.18 12.76 0.60
N THR A 258 -9.30 13.10 1.53
CA THR A 258 -7.88 13.38 1.27
C THR A 258 -7.01 12.68 2.30
N PHE A 259 -5.75 12.39 1.97
CA PHE A 259 -4.79 11.91 2.97
C PHE A 259 -4.51 12.98 4.02
N VAL A 260 -4.31 12.56 5.27
CA VAL A 260 -3.71 13.39 6.32
C VAL A 260 -2.20 13.30 6.20
N GLY A 261 -1.51 14.45 6.20
CA GLY A 261 -0.07 14.49 6.02
C GLY A 261 0.46 15.90 5.79
N SER A 262 1.67 16.02 5.28
CA SER A 262 2.34 17.29 4.99
C SER A 262 1.96 17.87 3.62
N GLY A 263 2.12 19.19 3.48
CA GLY A 263 1.85 19.89 2.21
C GLY A 263 0.36 20.13 1.93
N THR A 264 0.07 20.68 0.75
CA THR A 264 -1.29 20.92 0.27
C THR A 264 -1.83 19.67 -0.43
N ALA A 265 -3.09 19.32 -0.18
CA ALA A 265 -3.78 18.35 -1.00
C ALA A 265 -3.89 18.91 -2.42
N SER A 266 -3.28 18.24 -3.40
CA SER A 266 -3.49 18.60 -4.79
C SER A 266 -4.74 17.88 -5.29
N PRO A 267 -5.74 18.60 -5.83
CA PRO A 267 -6.87 17.95 -6.50
C PRO A 267 -6.45 17.34 -7.85
N THR A 268 -5.26 17.68 -8.33
CA THR A 268 -4.68 17.17 -9.58
C THR A 268 -3.69 16.08 -9.25
N ILE A 269 -3.84 14.91 -9.88
CA ILE A 269 -2.81 13.87 -9.88
C ILE A 269 -1.56 14.54 -10.44
N LEU A 270 -0.53 14.70 -9.61
CA LEU A 270 0.75 15.17 -10.08
C LEU A 270 1.32 14.07 -10.98
N SER A 271 1.55 14.35 -12.26
CA SER A 271 2.47 13.57 -13.05
C SER A 271 3.79 13.50 -12.29
N ALA A 272 4.50 12.39 -12.34
CA ALA A 272 5.86 12.35 -11.82
C ALA A 272 6.62 13.57 -12.41
N PRO A 273 7.43 14.31 -11.63
CA PRO A 273 8.15 15.45 -12.17
C PRO A 273 8.88 14.99 -13.43
N ASP A 274 8.55 15.61 -14.56
CA ASP A 274 9.32 15.49 -15.79
C ASP A 274 10.64 16.22 -15.51
N ASP A 275 11.60 15.50 -14.95
CA ASP A 275 12.99 15.94 -14.92
C ASP A 275 13.43 15.92 -16.37
N GLY A 276 13.09 17.00 -17.10
CA GLY A 276 13.54 17.24 -18.46
C GLY A 276 15.01 16.90 -18.61
N PRO A 277 15.52 16.64 -19.82
CA PRO A 277 16.83 16.01 -20.02
C PRO A 277 17.93 16.80 -19.31
N ALA A 278 18.21 16.48 -18.06
CA ALA A 278 19.38 16.93 -17.35
C ALA A 278 20.61 16.36 -18.06
N PRO A 279 21.67 17.15 -18.31
CA PRO A 279 22.91 16.64 -18.87
C PRO A 279 23.45 15.58 -17.90
N PHE A 280 23.50 14.34 -18.35
CA PHE A 280 23.83 13.13 -17.61
C PHE A 280 25.05 13.24 -16.68
N PRO A 281 24.92 13.21 -15.36
CA PRO A 281 25.90 12.54 -14.54
C PRO A 281 25.54 11.05 -14.51
N ARG A 282 26.48 10.20 -14.84
CA ARG A 282 26.34 8.75 -14.62
C ARG A 282 26.12 8.53 -13.13
N GLY A 283 24.84 8.34 -12.74
CA GLY A 283 24.46 7.91 -11.41
C GLY A 283 25.03 6.51 -11.09
N PRO A 284 25.04 6.09 -9.82
CA PRO A 284 25.52 4.77 -9.45
C PRO A 284 24.77 3.71 -10.26
N ARG A 285 25.50 2.71 -10.78
CA ARG A 285 24.95 1.57 -11.49
C ARG A 285 23.90 0.91 -10.61
N GLY A 286 22.62 0.97 -11.00
CA GLY A 286 21.54 0.25 -10.31
C GLY A 286 20.21 0.99 -10.12
N ALA A 287 20.06 2.28 -10.43
CA ALA A 287 18.75 2.92 -10.42
C ALA A 287 17.99 2.49 -11.69
N MET A 288 16.85 1.81 -11.52
CA MET A 288 15.95 1.49 -12.63
C MET A 288 15.48 2.79 -13.29
N ARG A 289 15.52 2.84 -14.63
CA ARG A 289 14.96 3.96 -15.39
C ARG A 289 13.44 3.80 -15.45
N GLN A 290 12.72 4.88 -15.30
CA GLN A 290 11.26 4.87 -15.47
C GLN A 290 10.92 4.77 -16.95
N LEU A 291 9.86 4.01 -17.26
CA LEU A 291 9.31 3.96 -18.61
C LEU A 291 8.73 5.32 -18.97
N PRO A 292 9.13 5.91 -20.13
CA PRO A 292 8.59 7.20 -20.57
C PRO A 292 7.06 7.16 -20.72
N GLU A 293 6.37 8.22 -20.30
CA GLU A 293 4.91 8.31 -20.32
C GLU A 293 4.34 8.02 -21.71
N GLN A 294 4.89 8.64 -22.76
CA GLN A 294 4.45 8.40 -24.15
C GLN A 294 4.62 6.95 -24.60
N ALA A 295 5.66 6.24 -24.10
CA ALA A 295 5.86 4.84 -24.39
C ALA A 295 4.82 3.98 -23.66
N ALA A 296 4.52 4.32 -22.40
CA ALA A 296 3.48 3.67 -21.60
C ALA A 296 2.10 3.86 -22.22
N ASP A 297 1.77 5.07 -22.68
CA ASP A 297 0.48 5.38 -23.32
C ASP A 297 0.30 4.60 -24.63
N ARG A 298 1.33 4.54 -25.47
CA ARG A 298 1.31 3.74 -26.70
C ARG A 298 1.06 2.26 -26.41
N ALA A 299 1.76 1.70 -25.43
CA ALA A 299 1.56 0.32 -25.03
C ALA A 299 0.19 0.08 -24.41
N THR A 300 -0.34 1.06 -23.66
CA THR A 300 -1.69 1.00 -23.10
C THR A 300 -2.74 0.97 -24.21
N ALA A 301 -2.62 1.81 -25.23
CA ALA A 301 -3.54 1.79 -26.38
C ALA A 301 -3.56 0.44 -27.08
N VAL A 302 -2.39 -0.18 -27.29
CA VAL A 302 -2.30 -1.54 -27.85
C VAL A 302 -2.92 -2.57 -26.90
N LEU A 303 -2.59 -2.52 -25.59
CA LEU A 303 -3.14 -3.45 -24.61
C LEU A 303 -4.69 -3.43 -24.61
N GLU A 304 -5.32 -2.27 -24.73
CA GLU A 304 -6.78 -2.14 -24.73
C GLU A 304 -7.42 -2.94 -25.88
N LEU A 305 -6.78 -3.01 -27.05
CA LEU A 305 -7.30 -3.78 -28.19
C LEU A 305 -7.30 -5.30 -27.92
N TYR A 306 -6.36 -5.78 -27.13
CA TYR A 306 -6.15 -7.21 -26.87
C TYR A 306 -6.61 -7.67 -25.49
N ARG A 307 -6.87 -6.74 -24.56
CA ARG A 307 -7.16 -7.00 -23.14
C ARG A 307 -8.21 -8.08 -22.92
N ALA A 308 -9.35 -7.96 -23.57
CA ALA A 308 -10.45 -8.90 -23.39
C ALA A 308 -10.05 -10.34 -23.82
N ASN A 309 -9.38 -10.47 -24.94
CA ASN A 309 -8.92 -11.77 -25.46
C ASN A 309 -7.82 -12.36 -24.56
N LEU A 310 -6.88 -11.53 -24.11
CA LEU A 310 -5.83 -11.95 -23.19
C LEU A 310 -6.42 -12.50 -21.89
N MET A 311 -7.32 -11.74 -21.26
CA MET A 311 -7.93 -12.13 -19.98
C MET A 311 -8.90 -13.32 -20.14
N ALA A 312 -9.43 -13.60 -21.33
CA ALA A 312 -10.24 -14.79 -21.63
C ALA A 312 -9.38 -16.03 -21.92
N THR A 313 -8.07 -15.88 -22.14
CA THR A 313 -7.19 -17.00 -22.46
C THR A 313 -6.95 -17.86 -21.19
N PRO A 314 -7.21 -19.20 -21.26
CA PRO A 314 -7.01 -20.08 -20.12
C PRO A 314 -5.58 -20.00 -19.58
N GLY A 315 -5.45 -19.86 -18.26
CA GLY A 315 -4.16 -19.73 -17.58
C GLY A 315 -3.65 -18.29 -17.46
N VAL A 316 -4.24 -17.31 -18.14
CA VAL A 316 -3.91 -15.88 -17.93
C VAL A 316 -4.60 -15.38 -16.67
N ILE A 317 -3.81 -14.82 -15.77
CA ILE A 317 -4.27 -14.25 -14.50
C ILE A 317 -4.10 -12.73 -14.42
N GLY A 318 -3.42 -12.15 -15.41
CA GLY A 318 -3.27 -10.71 -15.53
C GLY A 318 -2.60 -10.27 -16.83
N ALA A 319 -2.89 -9.05 -17.26
CA ALA A 319 -2.26 -8.39 -18.40
C ALA A 319 -2.14 -6.88 -18.15
N GLY A 320 -0.97 -6.30 -18.40
CA GLY A 320 -0.67 -4.90 -18.09
C GLY A 320 0.44 -4.33 -18.97
N VAL A 321 0.80 -3.09 -18.71
CA VAL A 321 1.93 -2.40 -19.36
C VAL A 321 3.12 -2.39 -18.41
N GLY A 322 4.25 -2.87 -18.88
CA GLY A 322 5.53 -2.85 -18.20
C GLY A 322 6.66 -2.47 -19.16
N ALA A 323 7.87 -2.85 -18.79
CA ALA A 323 9.05 -2.70 -19.66
C ALA A 323 9.54 -4.06 -20.16
N THR A 324 10.34 -4.05 -21.20
CA THR A 324 11.04 -5.26 -21.67
C THR A 324 12.03 -5.75 -20.60
N ALA A 325 12.55 -6.98 -20.77
CA ALA A 325 13.53 -7.52 -19.83
C ALA A 325 14.93 -6.89 -20.01
N ASP A 326 15.22 -6.44 -21.22
CA ASP A 326 16.55 -5.98 -21.62
C ASP A 326 16.69 -4.45 -21.56
N ASP A 327 15.58 -3.71 -21.68
CA ASP A 327 15.56 -2.25 -21.62
C ASP A 327 14.33 -1.73 -20.83
N GLU A 328 14.60 -1.11 -19.70
CA GLU A 328 13.57 -0.55 -18.79
C GLU A 328 12.83 0.63 -19.40
N THR A 329 13.34 1.25 -20.47
CA THR A 329 12.71 2.37 -21.19
C THR A 329 11.88 1.93 -22.40
N GLU A 330 11.96 0.65 -22.79
CA GLU A 330 11.17 0.10 -23.87
C GLU A 330 9.89 -0.57 -23.33
N PRO A 331 8.71 -0.20 -23.87
CA PRO A 331 7.44 -0.71 -23.36
C PRO A 331 7.21 -2.17 -23.76
N ALA A 332 6.53 -2.89 -22.87
CA ALA A 332 6.06 -4.25 -23.16
C ALA A 332 4.64 -4.46 -22.64
N ILE A 333 3.86 -5.30 -23.35
CA ILE A 333 2.66 -5.90 -22.80
C ILE A 333 3.12 -7.07 -21.92
N VAL A 334 2.88 -6.95 -20.62
CA VAL A 334 3.23 -7.98 -19.63
C VAL A 334 2.03 -8.86 -19.39
N ILE A 335 2.17 -10.17 -19.61
CA ILE A 335 1.13 -11.17 -19.42
C ILE A 335 1.52 -12.08 -18.27
N TYR A 336 0.70 -12.11 -17.21
CA TYR A 336 0.88 -12.98 -16.07
C TYR A 336 0.14 -14.29 -16.31
N VAL A 337 0.84 -15.40 -16.26
CA VAL A 337 0.30 -16.74 -16.51
C VAL A 337 0.44 -17.58 -15.26
N ASP A 338 -0.64 -18.24 -14.86
CA ASP A 338 -0.63 -19.19 -13.76
C ASP A 338 0.33 -20.34 -14.05
N ARG A 339 1.40 -20.47 -13.25
CA ARG A 339 2.40 -21.52 -13.42
C ARG A 339 1.85 -22.92 -13.17
N THR A 340 0.70 -23.04 -12.49
CA THR A 340 0.05 -24.31 -12.14
C THR A 340 -1.04 -24.71 -13.14
N ALA A 341 -1.39 -23.82 -14.09
CA ALA A 341 -2.41 -24.11 -15.09
C ALA A 341 -1.99 -25.26 -16.01
N PRO A 342 -2.92 -26.16 -16.35
CA PRO A 342 -2.66 -27.22 -17.34
C PRO A 342 -2.49 -26.59 -18.74
N GLY A 343 -1.30 -26.75 -19.30
CA GLY A 343 -0.93 -26.13 -20.57
C GLY A 343 -0.48 -24.66 -20.40
N ARG A 344 0.48 -24.26 -21.21
CA ARG A 344 0.98 -22.88 -21.23
C ARG A 344 0.53 -22.23 -22.53
N PRO A 345 -0.29 -21.17 -22.47
CA PRO A 345 -0.66 -20.45 -23.67
C PRO A 345 0.59 -19.86 -24.33
N GLN A 346 0.61 -19.88 -25.65
CA GLN A 346 1.67 -19.26 -26.46
C GLN A 346 1.19 -17.89 -26.91
N PHE A 347 2.06 -16.92 -26.85
CA PHE A 347 1.79 -15.55 -27.29
C PHE A 347 2.77 -15.16 -28.39
N ALA A 348 2.36 -14.25 -29.26
CA ALA A 348 3.27 -13.60 -30.21
C ALA A 348 4.36 -12.84 -29.43
N GLN A 349 5.54 -12.69 -30.02
CA GLN A 349 6.64 -11.94 -29.42
C GLN A 349 6.35 -10.43 -29.35
N SER A 350 5.42 -9.95 -30.18
CA SER A 350 4.95 -8.56 -30.18
C SER A 350 3.46 -8.48 -30.57
N MET A 351 2.78 -7.40 -30.14
CA MET A 351 1.42 -7.02 -30.51
C MET A 351 1.47 -5.57 -31.00
N ASP A 352 1.11 -5.35 -32.27
CA ASP A 352 1.16 -4.03 -32.92
C ASP A 352 2.46 -3.24 -32.66
N GLY A 353 3.60 -3.95 -32.75
CA GLY A 353 4.92 -3.38 -32.56
C GLY A 353 5.36 -3.17 -31.11
N ILE A 354 4.52 -3.51 -30.13
CA ILE A 354 4.89 -3.53 -28.69
C ILE A 354 5.34 -4.95 -28.32
N ALA A 355 6.49 -5.06 -27.68
CA ALA A 355 7.03 -6.36 -27.20
C ALA A 355 6.07 -7.04 -26.21
N VAL A 356 6.03 -8.36 -26.20
CA VAL A 356 5.27 -9.16 -25.25
C VAL A 356 6.22 -9.85 -24.28
N ARG A 357 5.96 -9.68 -22.97
CA ARG A 357 6.70 -10.31 -21.89
C ARG A 357 5.77 -11.21 -21.09
N VAL A 358 6.06 -12.51 -21.01
CA VAL A 358 5.29 -13.47 -20.23
C VAL A 358 5.97 -13.70 -18.88
N ILE A 359 5.21 -13.57 -17.79
CA ILE A 359 5.67 -13.82 -16.42
C ILE A 359 4.86 -14.97 -15.84
N LEU A 360 5.53 -16.03 -15.40
CA LEU A 360 4.91 -17.12 -14.67
C LEU A 360 4.74 -16.72 -13.20
N SER A 361 3.52 -16.79 -12.71
CA SER A 361 3.17 -16.43 -11.32
C SER A 361 2.26 -17.48 -10.72
N ASP A 362 2.22 -17.57 -9.40
CA ASP A 362 1.12 -18.22 -8.72
C ASP A 362 -0.14 -17.36 -8.86
N PRO A 363 -1.36 -17.93 -8.69
CA PRO A 363 -2.58 -17.15 -8.66
C PRO A 363 -2.51 -16.00 -7.65
N PHE A 364 -3.03 -14.83 -8.04
CA PHE A 364 -3.13 -13.71 -7.11
C PHE A 364 -4.22 -13.96 -6.09
N VAL A 365 -3.90 -13.78 -4.82
CA VAL A 365 -4.84 -13.95 -3.70
C VAL A 365 -4.90 -12.68 -2.86
N ALA A 366 -6.06 -12.35 -2.33
CA ALA A 366 -6.18 -11.33 -1.29
C ALA A 366 -5.47 -11.83 -0.02
N PHE A 367 -4.69 -10.97 0.61
CA PHE A 367 -3.79 -11.35 1.70
C PHE A 367 -4.45 -11.32 3.07
#